data_b47f75e571d09ae274874cc3df1c6b0e
#
_entry.id   b47f75e571d09ae274874cc3df1c6b0e
#
_cell.length_a   1.000
_cell.length_b   1.000
_cell.length_c   1.000
_cell.angle_alpha   90.00
_cell.angle_beta   90.00
_cell.angle_gamma   90.00
#
_symmetry.space_group_name_H-M   'P 1'
#
loop_
_entity.id
_entity.type
_entity.pdbx_description
1 polymer ?
#
loop_
_entity_poly.entity_id
_entity_poly.type
_entity_poly.pdbx_seq_one_letter_code
_entity_poly.pdbx_strand_id
1 'polypeptide(L)'
;MMKSQTDGSTGSFHMENFRRRSRYAVVFAVMAAALFAILILNINTGTTNIPVSRILKIIFLREGAQTEYNIIWKIRMPRLLMAAILGGALSLSGFLLQTFFENPIAGPYLLGISSGAKMVVALAMIYFLEKFNKVSSYTLVIAAFIGSLIATGFILLRSEERRVG
;
A
#
# COMPACT_ATOMS: atom_id res chain seq x y z
N MET A 1 23.41 -54.04 -7.36
CA MET A 1 24.26 -53.16 -6.53
C MET A 1 24.04 -51.72 -6.98
N MET A 2 22.83 -51.18 -6.76
CA MET A 2 22.41 -49.85 -7.28
C MET A 2 21.31 -49.25 -6.38
N LYS A 3 21.61 -48.98 -5.09
CA LYS A 3 20.64 -48.45 -4.13
C LYS A 3 21.23 -47.44 -3.14
N SER A 4 22.38 -46.81 -3.45
CA SER A 4 23.06 -45.91 -2.48
C SER A 4 23.23 -44.46 -2.92
N GLN A 5 22.71 -44.03 -4.08
CA GLN A 5 22.91 -42.65 -4.55
C GLN A 5 21.68 -41.74 -4.42
N THR A 6 20.51 -42.25 -4.05
CA THR A 6 19.28 -41.46 -3.96
C THR A 6 19.04 -40.83 -2.59
N ASP A 7 19.77 -41.27 -1.55
CA ASP A 7 19.51 -40.81 -0.18
C ASP A 7 20.28 -39.55 0.20
N GLY A 8 21.38 -39.23 -0.49
CA GLY A 8 22.16 -38.00 -0.25
C GLY A 8 21.56 -36.74 -0.91
N SER A 9 20.79 -36.88 -1.98
CA SER A 9 20.20 -35.75 -2.70
C SER A 9 18.96 -35.19 -2.01
N THR A 10 18.12 -36.06 -1.45
CA THR A 10 16.91 -35.64 -0.73
C THR A 10 17.22 -34.88 0.56
N GLY A 11 18.27 -35.24 1.29
CA GLY A 11 18.70 -34.56 2.49
C GLY A 11 19.23 -33.13 2.20
N SER A 12 19.96 -32.95 1.11
CA SER A 12 20.50 -31.65 0.71
C SER A 12 19.39 -30.68 0.26
N PHE A 13 18.40 -31.15 -0.49
CA PHE A 13 17.24 -30.35 -0.91
C PHE A 13 16.37 -29.91 0.28
N HIS A 14 16.17 -30.76 1.29
CA HIS A 14 15.43 -30.40 2.49
C HIS A 14 16.16 -29.33 3.33
N MET A 15 17.48 -29.45 3.47
CA MET A 15 18.28 -28.46 4.22
C MET A 15 18.34 -27.11 3.48
N GLU A 16 18.46 -27.11 2.16
CA GLU A 16 18.47 -25.90 1.36
C GLU A 16 17.12 -25.18 1.38
N ASN A 17 16.02 -25.90 1.26
CA ASN A 17 14.66 -25.35 1.39
C ASN A 17 14.39 -24.83 2.79
N PHE A 18 14.89 -25.47 3.85
CA PHE A 18 14.77 -24.98 5.20
C PHE A 18 15.56 -23.68 5.41
N ARG A 19 16.80 -23.60 4.90
CA ARG A 19 17.60 -22.37 4.94
C ARG A 19 16.95 -21.23 4.16
N ARG A 20 16.37 -21.50 3.00
CA ARG A 20 15.63 -20.50 2.20
C ARG A 20 14.40 -20.00 2.98
N ARG A 21 13.59 -20.90 3.53
CA ARG A 21 12.41 -20.54 4.32
C ARG A 21 12.77 -19.73 5.56
N SER A 22 13.83 -20.11 6.28
CA SER A 22 14.27 -19.36 7.47
C SER A 22 14.76 -17.95 7.09
N ARG A 23 15.48 -17.79 5.97
CA ARG A 23 15.92 -16.46 5.49
C ARG A 23 14.72 -15.58 5.13
N TYR A 24 13.72 -16.11 4.43
CA TYR A 24 12.51 -15.37 4.14
C TYR A 24 11.74 -15.00 5.42
N ALA A 25 11.61 -15.93 6.36
CA ALA A 25 10.96 -15.65 7.64
C ALA A 25 11.68 -14.54 8.42
N VAL A 26 13.00 -14.53 8.45
CA VAL A 26 13.80 -13.47 9.08
C VAL A 26 13.60 -12.14 8.38
N VAL A 27 13.63 -12.10 7.04
CA VAL A 27 13.39 -10.86 6.28
C VAL A 27 11.99 -10.32 6.54
N PHE A 28 10.97 -11.17 6.51
CA PHE A 28 9.60 -10.75 6.84
C PHE A 28 9.46 -10.27 8.27
N ALA A 29 10.11 -10.93 9.24
CA ALA A 29 10.09 -10.50 10.64
C ALA A 29 10.77 -9.14 10.83
N VAL A 30 11.91 -8.91 10.17
CA VAL A 30 12.61 -7.62 10.19
C VAL A 30 11.77 -6.52 9.53
N MET A 31 11.14 -6.79 8.39
CA MET A 31 10.26 -5.83 7.73
C MET A 31 9.03 -5.51 8.59
N ALA A 32 8.42 -6.52 9.21
CA ALA A 32 7.28 -6.32 10.12
C ALA A 32 7.69 -5.51 11.36
N ALA A 33 8.84 -5.79 11.95
CA ALA A 33 9.37 -5.03 13.07
C ALA A 33 9.68 -3.58 12.70
N ALA A 34 10.28 -3.35 11.52
CA ALA A 34 10.54 -2.01 11.00
C ALA A 34 9.23 -1.24 10.75
N LEU A 35 8.23 -1.88 10.14
CA LEU A 35 6.92 -1.28 9.93
C LEU A 35 6.28 -0.90 11.27
N PHE A 36 6.33 -1.77 12.26
CA PHE A 36 5.78 -1.52 13.59
C PHE A 36 6.49 -0.37 14.29
N ALA A 37 7.83 -0.30 14.18
CA ALA A 37 8.63 0.80 14.70
C ALA A 37 8.25 2.14 14.03
N ILE A 38 8.08 2.16 12.69
CA ILE A 38 7.67 3.35 11.95
C ILE A 38 6.25 3.79 12.35
N LEU A 39 5.32 2.85 12.58
CA LEU A 39 3.98 3.17 13.06
C LEU A 39 4.02 3.83 14.44
N ILE A 40 4.82 3.30 15.37
CA ILE A 40 5.00 3.89 16.71
C ILE A 40 5.63 5.29 16.61
N LEU A 41 6.67 5.46 15.79
CA LEU A 41 7.29 6.74 15.55
C LEU A 41 6.29 7.76 14.97
N ASN A 42 5.47 7.34 14.01
CA ASN A 42 4.48 8.20 13.37
C ASN A 42 3.39 8.66 14.35
N ILE A 43 2.94 7.78 15.26
CA ILE A 43 2.00 8.16 16.32
C ILE A 43 2.63 9.17 17.28
N ASN A 44 3.92 9.02 17.58
CA ASN A 44 4.63 9.91 18.50
C ASN A 44 4.98 11.27 17.86
N THR A 45 5.31 11.27 16.57
CA THR A 45 5.73 12.47 15.85
C THR A 45 4.51 13.26 15.37
N GLY A 46 4.32 14.47 15.88
CA GLY A 46 3.22 15.35 15.49
C GLY A 46 3.40 16.75 16.06
N THR A 47 2.51 17.67 15.71
CA THR A 47 2.49 19.07 16.19
C THR A 47 2.38 19.21 17.71
N THR A 48 1.89 18.17 18.38
CA THR A 48 1.82 18.06 19.85
C THR A 48 2.65 16.86 20.30
N ASN A 49 3.64 17.09 21.16
CA ASN A 49 4.44 16.03 21.77
C ASN A 49 3.63 15.34 22.88
N ILE A 50 3.02 14.20 22.54
CA ILE A 50 2.31 13.36 23.51
C ILE A 50 3.22 12.17 23.80
N PRO A 51 3.66 11.95 25.05
CA PRO A 51 4.55 10.84 25.37
C PRO A 51 3.87 9.49 25.12
N VAL A 52 4.64 8.51 24.63
CA VAL A 52 4.15 7.19 24.23
C VAL A 52 3.33 6.51 25.32
N SER A 53 3.74 6.67 26.58
CA SER A 53 3.01 6.12 27.73
C SER A 53 1.59 6.66 27.85
N ARG A 54 1.40 7.95 27.50
CA ARG A 54 0.08 8.59 27.50
C ARG A 54 -0.76 8.15 26.32
N ILE A 55 -0.13 7.97 25.15
CA ILE A 55 -0.78 7.44 23.95
C ILE A 55 -1.35 6.04 24.22
N LEU A 56 -0.58 5.15 24.84
CA LEU A 56 -1.04 3.82 25.21
C LEU A 56 -2.22 3.87 26.19
N LYS A 57 -2.18 4.76 27.20
CA LYS A 57 -3.31 4.95 28.14
C LYS A 57 -4.57 5.41 27.41
N ILE A 58 -4.44 6.34 26.48
CA ILE A 58 -5.60 6.86 25.72
C ILE A 58 -6.18 5.77 24.79
N ILE A 59 -5.33 4.95 24.17
CA ILE A 59 -5.79 3.88 23.27
C ILE A 59 -6.46 2.73 24.05
N PHE A 60 -5.86 2.27 25.14
CA PHE A 60 -6.33 1.08 25.86
C PHE A 60 -7.31 1.41 27.01
N LEU A 61 -7.08 2.50 27.74
CA LEU A 61 -7.86 2.86 28.93
C LEU A 61 -8.87 3.99 28.64
N ARG A 62 -8.76 4.66 27.49
CA ARG A 62 -9.55 5.84 27.13
C ARG A 62 -9.42 7.01 28.15
N GLU A 63 -8.34 7.02 28.92
CA GLU A 63 -8.03 8.04 29.91
C GLU A 63 -7.09 9.08 29.31
N GLY A 64 -7.47 10.36 29.38
CA GLY A 64 -6.64 11.47 28.92
C GLY A 64 -7.44 12.76 28.76
N ALA A 65 -6.73 13.86 28.50
CA ALA A 65 -7.40 15.13 28.17
C ALA A 65 -8.20 14.98 26.88
N GLN A 66 -9.40 15.55 26.82
CA GLN A 66 -10.30 15.48 25.67
C GLN A 66 -9.62 15.94 24.36
N THR A 67 -8.71 16.90 24.44
CA THR A 67 -7.93 17.38 23.29
C THR A 67 -6.98 16.31 22.77
N GLU A 68 -6.23 15.64 23.66
CA GLU A 68 -5.30 14.56 23.28
C GLU A 68 -6.06 13.37 22.69
N TYR A 69 -7.19 13.01 23.29
CA TYR A 69 -8.07 11.96 22.78
C TYR A 69 -8.56 12.27 21.35
N ASN A 70 -9.03 13.50 21.10
CA ASN A 70 -9.48 13.91 19.77
C ASN A 70 -8.35 13.89 18.74
N ILE A 71 -7.14 14.34 19.12
CA ILE A 71 -5.97 14.30 18.23
C ILE A 71 -5.62 12.87 17.84
N ILE A 72 -5.59 11.95 18.79
CA ILE A 72 -5.23 10.57 18.54
C ILE A 72 -6.31 9.86 17.70
N TRP A 73 -7.56 9.92 18.12
CA TRP A 73 -8.63 9.15 17.49
C TRP A 73 -9.19 9.77 16.22
N LYS A 74 -9.27 11.12 16.12
CA LYS A 74 -9.85 11.79 14.94
C LYS A 74 -8.83 12.20 13.89
N ILE A 75 -7.54 12.29 14.24
CA ILE A 75 -6.51 12.77 13.31
C ILE A 75 -5.44 11.70 13.08
N ARG A 76 -4.77 11.21 14.14
CA ARG A 76 -3.62 10.32 14.00
C ARG A 76 -4.02 8.91 13.57
N MET A 77 -5.00 8.33 14.25
CA MET A 77 -5.42 6.94 14.00
C MET A 77 -6.00 6.75 12.58
N PRO A 78 -6.94 7.58 12.10
CA PRO A 78 -7.44 7.46 10.72
C PRO A 78 -6.32 7.61 9.68
N ARG A 79 -5.39 8.54 9.87
CA ARG A 79 -4.24 8.73 8.97
C ARG A 79 -3.36 7.49 8.90
N LEU A 80 -3.06 6.85 10.03
CA LEU A 80 -2.28 5.61 10.09
C LEU A 80 -2.98 4.46 9.39
N LEU A 81 -4.26 4.26 9.67
CA LEU A 81 -5.06 3.21 9.03
C LEU A 81 -5.11 3.40 7.53
N MET A 82 -5.37 4.64 7.08
CA MET A 82 -5.38 4.94 5.64
C MET A 82 -4.02 4.72 4.99
N ALA A 83 -2.92 5.11 5.64
CA ALA A 83 -1.58 4.86 5.12
C ALA A 83 -1.28 3.35 5.00
N ALA A 84 -1.66 2.55 5.99
CA ALA A 84 -1.48 1.10 5.96
C ALA A 84 -2.32 0.43 4.86
N ILE A 85 -3.61 0.79 4.75
CA ILE A 85 -4.52 0.25 3.73
C ILE A 85 -4.07 0.64 2.33
N LEU A 86 -3.77 1.92 2.10
CA LEU A 86 -3.35 2.42 0.78
C LEU A 86 -1.98 1.86 0.39
N GLY A 87 -1.04 1.77 1.33
CA GLY A 87 0.27 1.15 1.09
C GLY A 87 0.15 -0.33 0.72
N GLY A 88 -0.68 -1.09 1.44
CA GLY A 88 -0.97 -2.49 1.13
C GLY A 88 -1.66 -2.66 -0.23
N ALA A 89 -2.66 -1.83 -0.53
CA ALA A 89 -3.36 -1.83 -1.81
C ALA A 89 -2.42 -1.51 -2.98
N LEU A 90 -1.52 -0.53 -2.80
CA LEU A 90 -0.53 -0.16 -3.80
C LEU A 90 0.49 -1.27 -4.06
N SER A 91 0.95 -1.94 -2.99
CA SER A 91 1.85 -3.10 -3.08
C SER A 91 1.21 -4.27 -3.84
N LEU A 92 -0.04 -4.59 -3.51
CA LEU A 92 -0.80 -5.64 -4.20
C LEU A 92 -1.04 -5.29 -5.68
N SER A 93 -1.43 -4.05 -5.96
CA SER A 93 -1.60 -3.56 -7.33
C SER A 93 -0.30 -3.64 -8.14
N GLY A 94 0.83 -3.26 -7.54
CA GLY A 94 2.14 -3.39 -8.18
C GLY A 94 2.47 -4.84 -8.51
N PHE A 95 2.26 -5.75 -7.58
CA PHE A 95 2.48 -7.19 -7.79
C PHE A 95 1.60 -7.75 -8.92
N LEU A 96 0.31 -7.41 -8.94
CA LEU A 96 -0.61 -7.86 -10.00
C LEU A 96 -0.20 -7.33 -11.37
N LEU A 97 0.19 -6.07 -11.47
CA LEU A 97 0.65 -5.48 -12.74
C LEU A 97 1.94 -6.11 -13.23
N GLN A 98 2.91 -6.35 -12.34
CA GLN A 98 4.16 -7.03 -12.68
C GLN A 98 3.90 -8.45 -13.19
N THR A 99 2.98 -9.17 -12.56
CA THR A 99 2.59 -10.52 -12.97
C THR A 99 1.85 -10.52 -14.31
N PHE A 100 0.91 -9.58 -14.50
CA PHE A 100 0.13 -9.48 -15.73
C PHE A 100 0.99 -9.12 -16.96
N PHE A 101 1.91 -8.17 -16.79
CA PHE A 101 2.79 -7.74 -17.88
C PHE A 101 4.08 -8.59 -17.98
N GLU A 102 4.26 -9.58 -17.12
CA GLU A 102 5.50 -10.38 -17.01
C GLU A 102 6.77 -9.50 -16.96
N ASN A 103 6.64 -8.31 -16.36
CA ASN A 103 7.70 -7.31 -16.33
C ASN A 103 7.86 -6.76 -14.91
N PRO A 104 9.03 -6.96 -14.27
CA PRO A 104 9.27 -6.49 -12.91
C PRO A 104 9.31 -4.97 -12.77
N ILE A 105 9.40 -4.23 -13.87
CA ILE A 105 9.39 -2.76 -13.88
C ILE A 105 7.96 -2.21 -13.93
N ALA A 106 6.98 -3.01 -14.33
CA ALA A 106 5.59 -2.57 -14.44
C ALA A 106 5.04 -2.15 -13.06
N GLY A 107 4.52 -0.94 -12.99
CA GLY A 107 3.91 -0.39 -11.78
C GLY A 107 2.86 0.67 -12.10
N PRO A 108 1.93 0.94 -11.19
CA PRO A 108 0.79 1.85 -11.43
C PRO A 108 1.22 3.27 -11.78
N TYR A 109 2.37 3.71 -11.31
CA TYR A 109 2.92 5.03 -11.63
C TYR A 109 3.52 5.10 -13.03
N LEU A 110 4.23 4.04 -13.46
CA LEU A 110 4.91 3.99 -14.75
C LEU A 110 3.94 3.86 -15.92
N LEU A 111 2.81 3.20 -15.71
CA LEU A 111 1.78 3.02 -16.71
C LEU A 111 0.90 4.26 -16.93
N GLY A 112 1.11 5.35 -16.20
CA GLY A 112 0.33 6.56 -16.36
C GLY A 112 -1.10 6.51 -15.78
N ILE A 113 -1.48 5.43 -15.08
CA ILE A 113 -2.79 5.29 -14.42
C ILE A 113 -3.01 6.45 -13.44
N SER A 114 -1.98 6.77 -12.68
CA SER A 114 -1.99 7.89 -11.72
C SER A 114 -2.14 9.26 -12.40
N SER A 115 -1.59 9.43 -13.58
CA SER A 115 -1.71 10.66 -14.37
C SER A 115 -3.12 10.83 -14.94
N GLY A 116 -3.72 9.74 -15.42
CA GLY A 116 -5.12 9.73 -15.85
C GLY A 116 -6.10 10.08 -14.73
N ALA A 117 -5.89 9.50 -13.54
CA ALA A 117 -6.67 9.85 -12.36
C ALA A 117 -6.55 11.35 -12.02
N LYS A 118 -5.34 11.89 -11.96
CA LYS A 118 -5.09 13.32 -11.66
C LYS A 118 -5.71 14.25 -12.70
N MET A 119 -5.67 13.88 -13.96
CA MET A 119 -6.27 14.66 -15.04
C MET A 119 -7.78 14.80 -14.86
N VAL A 120 -8.49 13.69 -14.64
CA VAL A 120 -9.94 13.72 -14.44
C VAL A 120 -10.32 14.43 -13.16
N VAL A 121 -9.54 14.28 -12.08
CA VAL A 121 -9.73 15.04 -10.82
C VAL A 121 -9.60 16.54 -11.07
N ALA A 122 -8.57 16.97 -11.81
CA ALA A 122 -8.39 18.40 -12.13
C ALA A 122 -9.56 18.96 -12.93
N LEU A 123 -10.02 18.24 -13.95
CA LEU A 123 -11.19 18.64 -14.76
C LEU A 123 -12.47 18.71 -13.89
N ALA A 124 -12.70 17.70 -13.07
CA ALA A 124 -13.83 17.68 -12.15
C ALA A 124 -13.77 18.85 -11.17
N MET A 125 -12.58 19.12 -10.61
CA MET A 125 -12.38 20.22 -9.67
C MET A 125 -12.70 21.58 -10.30
N ILE A 126 -12.22 21.85 -11.53
CA ILE A 126 -12.51 23.07 -12.28
C ILE A 126 -14.01 23.20 -12.50
N TYR A 127 -14.65 22.16 -13.05
CA TYR A 127 -16.07 22.17 -13.37
C TYR A 127 -16.97 22.41 -12.14
N PHE A 128 -16.70 21.69 -11.06
CA PHE A 128 -17.52 21.82 -9.84
C PHE A 128 -17.29 23.10 -9.09
N LEU A 129 -16.04 23.64 -9.08
CA LEU A 129 -15.75 24.94 -8.47
C LEU A 129 -16.43 26.08 -9.24
N GLU A 130 -16.38 26.05 -10.56
CA GLU A 130 -17.00 27.06 -11.41
C GLU A 130 -18.53 27.08 -11.26
N LYS A 131 -19.15 25.90 -11.26
CA LYS A 131 -20.61 25.79 -11.26
C LYS A 131 -21.26 25.86 -9.86
N PHE A 132 -20.63 25.27 -8.85
CA PHE A 132 -21.22 25.09 -7.52
C PHE A 132 -20.45 25.82 -6.41
N ASN A 133 -19.30 26.39 -6.71
CA ASN A 133 -18.40 27.04 -5.77
C ASN A 133 -18.00 26.16 -4.56
N LYS A 134 -18.21 24.84 -4.68
CA LYS A 134 -17.88 23.82 -3.68
C LYS A 134 -17.52 22.50 -4.36
N VAL A 135 -16.54 21.80 -3.81
CA VAL A 135 -16.18 20.44 -4.25
C VAL A 135 -16.20 19.51 -3.05
N SER A 136 -16.96 18.42 -3.17
CA SER A 136 -16.98 17.40 -2.14
C SER A 136 -15.79 16.45 -2.30
N SER A 137 -15.21 15.98 -1.18
CA SER A 137 -14.17 14.94 -1.20
C SER A 137 -14.62 13.67 -1.92
N TYR A 138 -15.89 13.29 -1.79
CA TYR A 138 -16.46 12.13 -2.51
C TYR A 138 -16.42 12.30 -4.02
N THR A 139 -16.73 13.49 -4.51
CA THR A 139 -16.67 13.82 -5.95
C THR A 139 -15.27 13.63 -6.51
N LEU A 140 -14.25 14.08 -5.77
CA LEU A 140 -12.84 13.92 -6.18
C LEU A 140 -12.40 12.46 -6.18
N VAL A 141 -12.84 11.66 -5.20
CA VAL A 141 -12.53 10.23 -5.13
C VAL A 141 -13.16 9.49 -6.31
N ILE A 142 -14.44 9.76 -6.63
CA ILE A 142 -15.13 9.16 -7.77
C ILE A 142 -14.46 9.57 -9.09
N ALA A 143 -14.12 10.85 -9.24
CA ALA A 143 -13.41 11.37 -10.41
C ALA A 143 -12.04 10.68 -10.59
N ALA A 144 -11.28 10.50 -9.50
CA ALA A 144 -10.00 9.79 -9.52
C ALA A 144 -10.18 8.33 -9.95
N PHE A 145 -11.19 7.66 -9.44
CA PHE A 145 -11.49 6.27 -9.78
C PHE A 145 -11.87 6.13 -11.27
N ILE A 146 -12.76 6.97 -11.77
CA ILE A 146 -13.13 6.98 -13.19
C ILE A 146 -11.91 7.26 -14.07
N GLY A 147 -11.09 8.25 -13.72
CA GLY A 147 -9.87 8.59 -14.45
C GLY A 147 -8.86 7.45 -14.48
N SER A 148 -8.69 6.74 -13.38
CA SER A 148 -7.81 5.56 -13.33
C SER A 148 -8.33 4.40 -14.17
N LEU A 149 -9.66 4.16 -14.20
CA LEU A 149 -10.27 3.13 -15.05
C LEU A 149 -10.11 3.44 -16.52
N ILE A 150 -10.34 4.69 -16.94
CA ILE A 150 -10.16 5.12 -18.34
C ILE A 150 -8.71 4.92 -18.76
N ALA A 151 -7.74 5.37 -17.94
CA ALA A 151 -6.32 5.20 -18.22
C ALA A 151 -5.92 3.73 -18.32
N THR A 152 -6.39 2.89 -17.37
CA THR A 152 -6.12 1.45 -17.38
C THR A 152 -6.72 0.77 -18.60
N GLY A 153 -7.97 1.08 -18.95
CA GLY A 153 -8.63 0.55 -20.13
C GLY A 153 -7.87 0.88 -21.41
N PHE A 154 -7.43 2.13 -21.56
CA PHE A 154 -6.63 2.56 -22.72
C PHE A 154 -5.30 1.79 -22.81
N ILE A 155 -4.63 1.58 -21.70
CA ILE A 155 -3.35 0.85 -21.66
C ILE A 155 -3.55 -0.63 -22.02
N LEU A 156 -4.59 -1.27 -21.50
CA LEU A 156 -4.88 -2.66 -21.78
C LEU A 156 -5.23 -2.88 -23.26
N LEU A 157 -6.09 -2.04 -23.82
CA LEU A 157 -6.44 -2.10 -25.25
C LEU A 157 -5.19 -1.94 -26.14
N ARG A 158 -4.33 -0.98 -25.80
CA ARG A 158 -3.09 -0.75 -26.57
C ARG A 158 -2.07 -1.90 -26.40
N SER A 159 -2.06 -2.57 -25.24
CA SER A 159 -1.20 -3.71 -24.97
C SER A 159 -1.61 -4.95 -25.76
N GLU A 160 -2.91 -5.17 -25.96
CA GLU A 160 -3.42 -6.30 -26.76
C GLU A 160 -3.08 -6.17 -28.24
N GLU A 161 -3.15 -4.98 -28.81
CA GLU A 161 -2.79 -4.75 -30.22
C GLU A 161 -1.35 -5.18 -30.55
N ARG A 162 -0.43 -5.09 -29.59
CA ARG A 162 0.97 -5.52 -29.78
C ARG A 162 1.20 -7.02 -29.70
N ARG A 163 0.23 -7.79 -29.19
CA ARG A 163 0.33 -9.24 -29.10
C ARG A 163 -0.13 -9.97 -30.37
N VAL A 164 -0.91 -9.30 -31.20
CA VAL A 164 -1.54 -9.86 -32.40
C VAL A 164 -0.75 -9.52 -33.68
N GLY A 165 0.24 -8.67 -33.64
CA GLY A 165 1.16 -8.32 -34.72
C GLY A 165 2.56 -8.88 -34.49
#